data_05a08584aa70d250c25cc70ea324ba60
#
_entry.id   05a08584aa70d250c25cc70ea324ba60
#
_cell.length_a   1.000
_cell.length_b   1.000
_cell.length_c   1.000
_cell.angle_alpha   90.00
_cell.angle_beta   90.00
_cell.angle_gamma   90.00
#
_symmetry.space_group_name_H-M   'P 1'
#
loop_
_entity.id
_entity.type
_entity.pdbx_description
1 polymer ?
#
loop_
_entity_poly.entity_id
_entity_poly.type
_entity_poly.pdbx_seq_one_letter_code
_entity_poly.pdbx_strand_id
1 'polypeptide(L)'
;LAQLLRNEARIDKVVFLIDRKDLDDQTVDEYNSFEKDCVDNSDNTYVLVNQLKQDDRKLMVTTIQKMANAVKNKRYEAIMDQYRDKKVVFIIDECHRSQFGKMHGDIDRHFKNANYIGFTGTPIFEENKGNAKRTTADIFHAGTRLDSCLHKYMIKDAIADGNVLRFSVEY
;
A
#
# COMPACT_ATOMS: atom_id res chain seq x y z
N LEU A 1 11.18 -5.26 -2.46
CA LEU A 1 10.97 -4.59 -1.18
C LEU A 1 10.23 -5.48 -0.19
N ALA A 2 9.03 -5.98 -0.51
CA ALA A 2 8.21 -6.81 0.39
C ALA A 2 8.96 -8.03 0.95
N GLN A 3 9.71 -8.74 0.10
CA GLN A 3 10.53 -9.88 0.51
C GLN A 3 11.66 -9.50 1.50
N LEU A 4 12.30 -8.35 1.28
CA LEU A 4 13.33 -7.85 2.20
C LEU A 4 12.73 -7.52 3.56
N LEU A 5 11.60 -6.83 3.59
CA LEU A 5 10.90 -6.47 4.82
C LEU A 5 10.36 -7.70 5.57
N ARG A 6 9.89 -8.72 4.86
CA ARG A 6 9.45 -9.99 5.44
C ARG A 6 10.56 -10.66 6.26
N ASN A 7 11.80 -10.58 5.81
CA ASN A 7 12.95 -11.20 6.47
C ASN A 7 13.46 -10.39 7.67
N GLU A 8 12.98 -9.17 7.87
CA GLU A 8 13.38 -8.33 8.99
C GLU A 8 12.69 -8.79 10.28
N ALA A 9 13.48 -9.21 11.27
CA ALA A 9 12.96 -9.81 12.51
C ALA A 9 12.09 -8.84 13.34
N ARG A 10 12.31 -7.53 13.22
CA ARG A 10 11.57 -6.49 13.95
C ARG A 10 10.19 -6.19 13.36
N ILE A 11 9.84 -6.77 12.22
CA ILE A 11 8.56 -6.56 11.54
C ILE A 11 7.66 -7.77 11.82
N ASP A 12 6.48 -7.54 12.35
CA ASP A 12 5.50 -8.59 12.61
C ASP A 12 4.74 -8.99 11.34
N LYS A 13 4.31 -7.99 10.54
CA LYS A 13 3.56 -8.22 9.28
C LYS A 13 3.98 -7.22 8.21
N VAL A 14 3.99 -7.68 6.97
CA VAL A 14 4.11 -6.86 5.76
C VAL A 14 2.81 -7.02 4.96
N VAL A 15 2.12 -5.92 4.72
CA VAL A 15 0.83 -5.93 4.02
C VAL A 15 0.94 -5.08 2.77
N PHE A 16 0.80 -5.71 1.62
CA PHE A 16 0.72 -5.02 0.35
C PHE A 16 -0.73 -4.66 0.06
N LEU A 17 -1.01 -3.36 -0.04
CA LEU A 17 -2.35 -2.83 -0.31
C LEU A 17 -2.45 -2.37 -1.75
N ILE A 18 -3.37 -2.98 -2.47
CA ILE A 18 -3.69 -2.64 -3.86
C ILE A 18 -5.11 -2.12 -3.99
N ASP A 19 -5.41 -1.42 -5.08
CA ASP A 19 -6.80 -1.11 -5.41
C ASP A 19 -7.47 -2.38 -5.97
N ARG A 20 -8.75 -2.56 -5.65
CA ARG A 20 -9.54 -3.69 -6.16
C ARG A 20 -9.56 -3.78 -7.70
N LYS A 21 -9.45 -2.65 -8.38
CA LYS A 21 -9.44 -2.60 -9.84
C LYS A 21 -8.17 -3.15 -10.47
N ASP A 22 -7.10 -3.19 -9.71
CA ASP A 22 -5.77 -3.62 -10.14
C ASP A 22 -5.48 -5.08 -9.72
N LEU A 23 -6.42 -5.73 -9.04
CA LEU A 23 -6.33 -7.13 -8.64
C LEU A 23 -7.00 -8.02 -9.70
N ASP A 24 -6.31 -8.23 -10.80
CA ASP A 24 -6.68 -9.20 -11.82
C ASP A 24 -5.99 -10.56 -11.59
N ASP A 25 -6.39 -11.57 -12.38
CA ASP A 25 -5.86 -12.93 -12.24
C ASP A 25 -4.34 -12.97 -12.48
N GLN A 26 -3.81 -12.17 -13.40
CA GLN A 26 -2.38 -12.10 -13.69
C GLN A 26 -1.60 -11.55 -12.50
N THR A 27 -2.10 -10.50 -11.88
CA THR A 27 -1.52 -9.90 -10.68
C THR A 27 -1.54 -10.89 -9.51
N VAL A 28 -2.63 -11.63 -9.35
CA VAL A 28 -2.76 -12.69 -8.32
C VAL A 28 -1.71 -13.78 -8.52
N ASP A 29 -1.55 -14.27 -9.74
CA ASP A 29 -0.58 -15.32 -10.07
C ASP A 29 0.86 -14.83 -9.87
N GLU A 30 1.15 -13.60 -10.24
CA GLU A 30 2.47 -13.01 -10.05
C GLU A 30 2.84 -12.90 -8.56
N TYR A 31 1.94 -12.38 -7.71
CA TYR A 31 2.20 -12.31 -6.27
C TYR A 31 2.29 -13.69 -5.63
N ASN A 32 1.44 -14.65 -6.00
CA ASN A 32 1.49 -16.02 -5.50
C ASN A 32 2.75 -16.77 -5.92
N SER A 33 3.42 -16.34 -7.01
CA SER A 33 4.73 -16.88 -7.40
C SER A 33 5.84 -16.50 -6.40
N PHE A 34 5.70 -15.37 -5.71
CA PHE A 34 6.64 -14.93 -4.67
C PHE A 34 6.38 -15.59 -3.31
N GLU A 35 5.14 -15.80 -2.97
CA GLU A 35 4.72 -16.51 -1.75
C GLU A 35 3.35 -17.16 -1.98
N LYS A 36 3.32 -18.48 -1.85
CA LYS A 36 2.10 -19.25 -2.09
C LYS A 36 0.95 -18.76 -1.22
N ASP A 37 -0.20 -18.52 -1.85
CA ASP A 37 -1.45 -18.09 -1.20
C ASP A 37 -1.33 -16.76 -0.44
N CYS A 38 -0.37 -15.89 -0.79
CA CYS A 38 -0.24 -14.58 -0.13
C CYS A 38 -1.34 -13.60 -0.55
N VAL A 39 -1.98 -13.81 -1.70
CA VAL A 39 -3.05 -12.96 -2.20
C VAL A 39 -4.40 -13.48 -1.76
N ASP A 40 -5.17 -12.62 -1.11
CA ASP A 40 -6.59 -12.84 -0.87
C ASP A 40 -7.42 -12.19 -2.00
N ASN A 41 -7.77 -12.98 -3.01
CA ASN A 41 -8.64 -12.55 -4.12
C ASN A 41 -10.14 -12.72 -3.83
N SER A 42 -10.51 -13.25 -2.65
CA SER A 42 -11.91 -13.37 -2.24
C SER A 42 -12.52 -12.01 -1.93
N ASP A 43 -13.83 -11.85 -2.07
CA ASP A 43 -14.55 -10.65 -1.64
C ASP A 43 -14.80 -10.61 -0.13
N ASN A 44 -14.29 -11.60 0.60
CA ASN A 44 -14.64 -11.80 2.00
C ASN A 44 -13.55 -11.29 2.96
N THR A 45 -13.84 -10.22 3.71
CA THR A 45 -12.98 -9.69 4.77
C THR A 45 -12.60 -10.74 5.83
N TYR A 46 -13.42 -11.78 6.03
CA TYR A 46 -13.14 -12.85 6.98
C TYR A 46 -11.88 -13.65 6.61
N VAL A 47 -11.63 -13.85 5.31
CA VAL A 47 -10.42 -14.54 4.82
C VAL A 47 -9.17 -13.75 5.19
N LEU A 48 -9.16 -12.44 4.94
CA LEU A 48 -8.08 -11.54 5.35
C LEU A 48 -7.79 -11.62 6.85
N VAL A 49 -8.84 -11.54 7.68
CA VAL A 49 -8.70 -11.60 9.14
C VAL A 49 -8.14 -12.94 9.61
N ASN A 50 -8.51 -14.04 8.96
CA ASN A 50 -7.94 -15.37 9.26
C ASN A 50 -6.47 -15.48 8.83
N GLN A 51 -6.11 -14.89 7.69
CA GLN A 51 -4.70 -14.84 7.27
C GLN A 51 -3.84 -14.02 8.24
N LEU A 52 -4.36 -12.91 8.78
CA LEU A 52 -3.68 -12.12 9.79
C LEU A 52 -3.29 -12.95 11.01
N LYS A 53 -4.15 -13.87 11.46
CA LYS A 53 -3.90 -14.74 12.62
C LYS A 53 -2.79 -15.77 12.44
N GLN A 54 -2.38 -16.05 11.20
CA GLN A 54 -1.33 -17.03 10.92
C GLN A 54 0.03 -16.39 11.22
N ASP A 55 0.69 -16.81 12.28
CA ASP A 55 1.98 -16.25 12.72
C ASP A 55 3.11 -16.54 11.73
N ASP A 56 3.04 -17.65 11.02
CA ASP A 56 3.98 -18.05 9.97
C ASP A 56 3.84 -17.21 8.69
N ARG A 57 2.69 -16.58 8.49
CA ARG A 57 2.41 -15.73 7.33
C ARG A 57 2.75 -14.26 7.61
N LYS A 58 3.96 -13.86 7.27
CA LYS A 58 4.42 -12.47 7.43
C LYS A 58 3.98 -11.55 6.31
N LEU A 59 3.98 -12.04 5.07
CA LEU A 59 3.61 -11.27 3.89
C LEU A 59 2.16 -11.56 3.49
N MET A 60 1.40 -10.51 3.23
CA MET A 60 0.02 -10.57 2.79
C MET A 60 -0.23 -9.53 1.70
N VAL A 61 -1.05 -9.90 0.72
CA VAL A 61 -1.54 -9.00 -0.33
C VAL A 61 -3.05 -8.92 -0.23
N THR A 62 -3.59 -7.73 -0.11
CA THR A 62 -5.04 -7.52 0.01
C THR A 62 -5.44 -6.15 -0.54
N THR A 63 -6.73 -5.93 -0.68
CA THR A 63 -7.21 -4.62 -1.11
C THR A 63 -7.33 -3.66 0.08
N ILE A 64 -7.14 -2.36 -0.20
CA ILE A 64 -7.30 -1.33 0.82
C ILE A 64 -8.72 -1.31 1.38
N GLN A 65 -9.72 -1.64 0.54
CA GLN A 65 -11.13 -1.72 0.93
C GLN A 65 -11.36 -2.80 1.98
N LYS A 66 -10.80 -4.00 1.79
CA LYS A 66 -10.90 -5.09 2.77
C LYS A 66 -10.22 -4.75 4.07
N MET A 67 -9.01 -4.17 4.03
CA MET A 67 -8.29 -3.77 5.24
C MET A 67 -9.07 -2.69 6.01
N ALA A 68 -9.60 -1.67 5.32
CA ALA A 68 -10.42 -0.64 5.94
C ALA A 68 -11.73 -1.21 6.54
N ASN A 69 -12.34 -2.21 5.88
CA ASN A 69 -13.50 -2.91 6.41
C ASN A 69 -13.15 -3.76 7.64
N ALA A 70 -11.99 -4.43 7.63
CA ALA A 70 -11.55 -5.23 8.77
C ALA A 70 -11.39 -4.38 10.04
N VAL A 71 -10.77 -3.20 9.94
CA VAL A 71 -10.57 -2.31 11.09
C VAL A 71 -11.83 -1.63 11.59
N LYS A 72 -12.87 -1.47 10.72
CA LYS A 72 -14.13 -0.82 11.08
C LYS A 72 -15.18 -1.76 11.63
N ASN A 73 -15.11 -3.02 11.27
CA ASN A 73 -16.16 -3.98 11.58
C ASN A 73 -15.99 -4.53 13.00
N LYS A 74 -16.92 -4.21 13.87
CA LYS A 74 -16.95 -4.67 15.27
C LYS A 74 -16.81 -6.20 15.43
N ARG A 75 -17.24 -6.96 14.42
CA ARG A 75 -17.09 -8.42 14.42
C ARG A 75 -15.62 -8.86 14.49
N TYR A 76 -14.71 -8.05 13.96
CA TYR A 76 -13.28 -8.35 13.90
C TYR A 76 -12.45 -7.57 14.92
N GLU A 77 -13.07 -6.69 15.72
CA GLU A 77 -12.41 -5.78 16.65
C GLU A 77 -11.41 -6.51 17.55
N ALA A 78 -11.85 -7.57 18.24
CA ALA A 78 -11.00 -8.33 19.16
C ALA A 78 -9.75 -8.95 18.49
N ILE A 79 -9.83 -9.25 17.19
CA ILE A 79 -8.70 -9.78 16.42
C ILE A 79 -7.82 -8.63 15.94
N MET A 80 -8.42 -7.60 15.38
CA MET A 80 -7.70 -6.45 14.84
C MET A 80 -6.93 -5.72 15.96
N ASP A 81 -7.49 -5.63 17.17
CA ASP A 81 -6.84 -5.00 18.32
C ASP A 81 -5.54 -5.69 18.74
N GLN A 82 -5.36 -6.98 18.46
CA GLN A 82 -4.10 -7.69 18.70
C GLN A 82 -2.95 -7.17 17.81
N TYR A 83 -3.28 -6.53 16.68
CA TYR A 83 -2.31 -5.97 15.73
C TYR A 83 -2.13 -4.46 15.88
N ARG A 84 -2.87 -3.80 16.79
CA ARG A 84 -2.83 -2.36 16.98
C ARG A 84 -1.42 -1.82 17.23
N ASP A 85 -0.67 -2.48 18.10
CA ASP A 85 0.66 -2.06 18.53
C ASP A 85 1.79 -2.88 17.89
N LYS A 86 1.43 -3.86 17.05
CA LYS A 86 2.39 -4.65 16.28
C LYS A 86 3.08 -3.81 15.23
N LYS A 87 4.34 -4.18 14.92
CA LYS A 87 5.10 -3.54 13.86
C LYS A 87 4.62 -4.03 12.49
N VAL A 88 3.73 -3.28 11.89
CA VAL A 88 3.18 -3.57 10.56
C VAL A 88 3.75 -2.60 9.54
N VAL A 89 4.20 -3.12 8.39
CA VAL A 89 4.62 -2.29 7.26
C VAL A 89 3.60 -2.44 6.14
N PHE A 90 2.96 -1.34 5.79
CA PHE A 90 2.05 -1.26 4.65
C PHE A 90 2.81 -0.76 3.42
N ILE A 91 2.75 -1.54 2.34
CA ILE A 91 3.21 -1.14 1.01
C ILE A 91 1.95 -0.84 0.19
N ILE A 92 1.90 0.34 -0.41
CA ILE A 92 0.70 0.84 -1.06
C ILE A 92 1.01 1.16 -2.51
N ASP A 93 0.34 0.48 -3.42
CA ASP A 93 0.42 0.77 -4.84
C ASP A 93 -0.58 1.85 -5.24
N GLU A 94 -0.27 2.60 -6.31
CA GLU A 94 -1.09 3.72 -6.83
C GLU A 94 -1.61 4.66 -5.73
N CYS A 95 -0.73 4.99 -4.80
CA CYS A 95 -1.04 5.69 -3.56
C CYS A 95 -1.57 7.12 -3.73
N HIS A 96 -1.58 7.66 -4.97
CA HIS A 96 -2.14 8.97 -5.30
C HIS A 96 -3.67 9.00 -5.41
N ARG A 97 -4.33 7.84 -5.52
CA ARG A 97 -5.78 7.78 -5.76
C ARG A 97 -6.58 8.37 -4.60
N SER A 98 -7.60 9.17 -4.90
CA SER A 98 -8.39 9.95 -3.93
C SER A 98 -9.12 9.10 -2.88
N GLN A 99 -9.52 7.89 -3.22
CA GLN A 99 -10.17 6.95 -2.28
C GLN A 99 -9.21 6.46 -1.19
N PHE A 100 -7.92 6.52 -1.45
CA PHE A 100 -6.87 6.15 -0.52
C PHE A 100 -6.89 7.00 0.75
N GLY A 101 -7.05 8.31 0.65
CA GLY A 101 -6.92 9.22 1.77
C GLY A 101 -7.86 8.94 2.95
N LYS A 102 -9.12 8.56 2.69
CA LYS A 102 -10.09 8.23 3.74
C LYS A 102 -9.85 6.85 4.34
N MET A 103 -9.66 5.84 3.50
CA MET A 103 -9.43 4.46 3.93
C MET A 103 -8.08 4.32 4.62
N HIS A 104 -7.04 4.98 4.09
CA HIS A 104 -5.74 5.10 4.75
C HIS A 104 -5.88 5.69 6.17
N GLY A 105 -6.61 6.77 6.34
CA GLY A 105 -6.84 7.39 7.65
C GLY A 105 -7.54 6.45 8.64
N ASP A 106 -8.41 5.54 8.18
CA ASP A 106 -9.05 4.55 9.05
C ASP A 106 -8.06 3.47 9.51
N ILE A 107 -7.21 3.01 8.58
CA ILE A 107 -6.13 2.03 8.84
C ILE A 107 -5.10 2.63 9.80
N ASP A 108 -4.62 3.85 9.51
CA ASP A 108 -3.62 4.55 10.29
C ASP A 108 -4.07 4.82 11.74
N ARG A 109 -5.34 5.18 11.94
CA ARG A 109 -5.89 5.32 13.29
C ARG A 109 -5.90 4.03 14.08
N HIS A 110 -6.00 2.89 13.41
CA HIS A 110 -6.03 1.60 14.07
C HIS A 110 -4.62 1.10 14.41
N PHE A 111 -3.71 1.07 13.44
CA PHE A 111 -2.35 0.54 13.60
C PHE A 111 -1.39 1.61 14.13
N LYS A 112 -1.15 1.62 15.44
CA LYS A 112 -0.36 2.66 16.11
C LYS A 112 1.16 2.60 15.86
N ASN A 113 1.65 1.41 15.49
CA ASN A 113 3.08 1.18 15.23
C ASN A 113 3.31 0.78 13.76
N ALA A 114 2.50 1.29 12.84
CA ALA A 114 2.65 1.02 11.43
C ALA A 114 3.64 1.97 10.73
N ASN A 115 4.27 1.47 9.66
CA ASN A 115 4.95 2.31 8.67
C ASN A 115 4.27 2.14 7.31
N TYR A 116 4.29 3.20 6.52
CA TYR A 116 3.66 3.24 5.21
C TYR A 116 4.70 3.59 4.14
N ILE A 117 4.72 2.84 3.05
CA ILE A 117 5.56 3.07 1.87
C ILE A 117 4.65 3.09 0.66
N GLY A 118 4.56 4.21 -0.02
CA GLY A 118 3.70 4.40 -1.20
C GLY A 118 4.49 4.37 -2.50
N PHE A 119 3.93 3.73 -3.50
CA PHE A 119 4.40 3.75 -4.88
C PHE A 119 3.35 4.43 -5.76
N THR A 120 3.79 5.19 -6.74
CA THR A 120 2.90 5.81 -7.73
C THR A 120 3.67 6.28 -8.95
N GLY A 121 3.11 6.06 -10.13
CA GLY A 121 3.59 6.62 -11.40
C GLY A 121 3.15 8.07 -11.62
N THR A 122 2.12 8.54 -10.90
CA THR A 122 1.50 9.87 -11.08
C THR A 122 1.33 10.59 -9.74
N PRO A 123 2.43 10.98 -9.08
CA PRO A 123 2.35 11.66 -7.79
C PRO A 123 1.69 13.02 -7.91
N ILE A 124 0.90 13.39 -6.89
CA ILE A 124 0.31 14.71 -6.75
C ILE A 124 1.25 15.56 -5.91
N PHE A 125 1.88 16.54 -6.52
CA PHE A 125 2.69 17.58 -5.89
C PHE A 125 1.89 18.89 -5.76
N GLU A 126 2.42 19.89 -5.09
CA GLU A 126 1.77 21.20 -5.00
C GLU A 126 1.56 21.85 -6.38
N GLU A 127 2.51 21.66 -7.31
CA GLU A 127 2.48 22.25 -8.65
C GLU A 127 1.38 21.65 -9.54
N ASN A 128 1.00 20.40 -9.32
CA ASN A 128 -0.02 19.71 -10.12
C ASN A 128 -1.28 19.32 -9.31
N LYS A 129 -1.41 19.89 -8.12
CA LYS A 129 -2.48 19.54 -7.15
C LYS A 129 -3.89 19.84 -7.68
N GLY A 130 -4.05 20.89 -8.51
CA GLY A 130 -5.36 21.32 -9.02
C GLY A 130 -6.38 21.47 -7.90
N ASN A 131 -7.51 20.77 -7.99
CA ASN A 131 -8.56 20.75 -6.98
C ASN A 131 -8.35 19.70 -5.87
N ALA A 132 -7.24 18.96 -5.87
CA ALA A 132 -6.96 17.97 -4.85
C ALA A 132 -6.70 18.67 -3.49
N LYS A 133 -7.32 18.13 -2.43
CA LYS A 133 -7.18 18.72 -1.08
C LYS A 133 -5.81 18.45 -0.45
N ARG A 134 -5.11 17.41 -0.87
CA ARG A 134 -3.82 16.95 -0.34
C ARG A 134 -2.91 16.50 -1.46
N THR A 135 -1.61 16.67 -1.27
CA THR A 135 -0.58 16.07 -2.10
C THR A 135 -0.40 14.59 -1.74
N THR A 136 0.31 13.84 -2.59
CA THR A 136 0.69 12.46 -2.26
C THR A 136 1.57 12.44 -1.00
N ALA A 137 2.47 13.40 -0.86
CA ALA A 137 3.30 13.55 0.33
C ALA A 137 2.49 13.75 1.61
N ASP A 138 1.44 14.58 1.60
CA ASP A 138 0.58 14.84 2.76
C ASP A 138 -0.09 13.59 3.31
N ILE A 139 -0.29 12.56 2.48
CA ILE A 139 -0.91 11.29 2.89
C ILE A 139 0.05 10.46 3.74
N PHE A 140 1.34 10.57 3.49
CA PHE A 140 2.40 9.79 4.16
C PHE A 140 3.12 10.54 5.27
N HIS A 141 2.82 11.84 5.46
CA HIS A 141 3.37 12.68 6.52
C HIS A 141 2.41 12.84 7.69
N ALA A 142 2.41 11.92 8.59
CA ALA A 142 1.94 12.19 9.94
C ALA A 142 3.05 12.92 10.72
N GLY A 143 3.22 14.22 10.45
CA GLY A 143 3.90 15.12 11.37
C GLY A 143 5.40 15.34 11.27
N THR A 144 6.13 14.85 10.27
CA THR A 144 7.57 15.15 10.15
C THR A 144 8.07 15.24 8.71
N ARG A 145 8.65 16.42 8.40
CA ARG A 145 9.57 16.74 7.31
C ARG A 145 9.15 16.66 5.84
N LEU A 146 9.56 17.70 5.18
CA LEU A 146 9.40 18.21 3.83
C LEU A 146 9.82 17.30 2.66
N ASP A 147 10.41 16.12 2.89
CA ASP A 147 10.86 15.24 1.83
C ASP A 147 10.49 13.78 2.11
N SER A 148 9.23 13.43 1.87
CA SER A 148 8.77 12.04 1.95
C SER A 148 8.96 11.25 0.67
N CYS A 149 9.40 11.89 -0.41
CA CYS A 149 9.72 11.21 -1.65
C CYS A 149 11.10 10.55 -1.52
N LEU A 150 11.12 9.26 -1.17
CA LEU A 150 12.35 8.50 -0.99
C LEU A 150 13.13 8.30 -2.29
N HIS A 151 12.43 8.22 -3.42
CA HIS A 151 13.00 8.02 -4.75
C HIS A 151 12.12 8.63 -5.82
N LYS A 152 12.72 9.29 -6.79
CA LYS A 152 12.08 9.88 -7.97
C LYS A 152 12.75 9.32 -9.22
N TYR A 153 11.97 8.71 -10.10
CA TYR A 153 12.40 8.28 -11.41
C TYR A 153 11.44 8.85 -12.45
N MET A 154 11.84 9.94 -13.06
CA MET A 154 10.97 10.68 -13.98
C MET A 154 11.10 10.14 -15.40
N ILE A 155 10.11 10.44 -16.26
CA ILE A 155 10.13 10.03 -17.68
C ILE A 155 11.39 10.49 -18.40
N LYS A 156 11.94 11.67 -18.05
CA LYS A 156 13.22 12.16 -18.59
C LYS A 156 14.39 11.25 -18.23
N ASP A 157 14.39 10.70 -17.03
CA ASP A 157 15.43 9.80 -16.54
C ASP A 157 15.28 8.44 -17.25
N ALA A 158 14.06 7.95 -17.40
CA ALA A 158 13.75 6.73 -18.13
C ALA A 158 14.12 6.82 -19.64
N ILE A 159 13.97 7.99 -20.25
CA ILE A 159 14.41 8.25 -21.63
C ILE A 159 15.94 8.28 -21.71
N ALA A 160 16.61 8.90 -20.74
CA ALA A 160 18.07 8.96 -20.68
C ALA A 160 18.68 7.56 -20.52
N ASP A 161 18.04 6.71 -19.71
CA ASP A 161 18.46 5.32 -19.47
C ASP A 161 18.04 4.36 -20.59
N GLY A 162 17.32 4.84 -21.63
CA GLY A 162 16.85 4.02 -22.75
C GLY A 162 15.68 3.08 -22.41
N ASN A 163 15.05 3.23 -21.24
CA ASN A 163 13.90 2.42 -20.80
C ASN A 163 12.57 2.88 -21.43
N VAL A 164 12.53 4.11 -21.94
CA VAL A 164 11.38 4.71 -22.64
C VAL A 164 11.87 5.37 -23.93
N LEU A 165 11.13 5.20 -25.02
CA LEU A 165 11.44 5.87 -26.28
C LEU A 165 11.19 7.38 -26.15
N ARG A 166 12.05 8.15 -26.83
CA ARG A 166 11.84 9.59 -26.97
C ARG A 166 10.54 9.86 -27.75
N PHE A 167 9.82 10.86 -27.34
CA PHE A 167 8.65 11.36 -28.07
C PHE A 167 8.77 12.86 -28.31
N SER A 168 8.17 13.34 -29.37
CA SER A 168 7.97 14.77 -29.65
C SER A 168 6.50 15.12 -29.49
N VAL A 169 6.25 16.32 -29.02
CA VAL A 169 4.86 16.87 -28.99
C VAL A 169 4.80 17.88 -30.13
N GLU A 170 3.94 17.62 -31.11
CA GLU A 170 3.59 18.57 -32.17
C GLU A 170 2.34 19.33 -31.73
N TYR A 171 2.39 20.65 -31.86
CA TYR A 171 1.28 21.55 -31.54
C TYR A 171 0.56 21.98 -32.82
#